data_85ef56caf54d35b87b21d944fe45d7e9
#
_entry.id   85ef56caf54d35b87b21d944fe45d7e9
#
_cell.length_a   1.000
_cell.length_b   1.000
_cell.length_c   1.000
_cell.angle_alpha   90.00
_cell.angle_beta   90.00
_cell.angle_gamma   90.00
#
_symmetry.space_group_name_H-M   'P 1'
#
loop_
_entity.id
_entity.type
_entity.pdbx_description
1 polymer ?
#
loop_
_entity_poly.entity_id
_entity_poly.type
_entity_poly.pdbx_seq_one_letter_code
_entity_poly.pdbx_strand_id
1 'polypeptide(L)' 'MIAIAVDDEILMLGALVAAIKASPDISEVSQFSDCDEALDFVKENAVDVAFLDINMRGMGGLTLAE' A
#
# COMPACT_ATOMS: atom_id res chain seq x y z
N MET A 1 4.56 13.74 2.42
CA MET A 1 3.39 12.90 2.68
C MET A 1 3.81 11.52 3.14
N ILE A 2 3.01 10.94 3.98
CA ILE A 2 3.25 9.60 4.47
C ILE A 2 2.40 8.64 3.66
N ALA A 3 3.02 7.61 3.13
CA ALA A 3 2.35 6.66 2.25
C ALA A 3 2.49 5.24 2.76
N ILE A 4 1.56 4.39 2.38
CA ILE A 4 1.73 2.96 2.60
C ILE A 4 1.56 2.25 1.27
N ALA A 5 2.18 1.09 1.15
CA ALA A 5 2.08 0.27 -0.03
C ALA A 5 1.66 -1.13 0.42
N VAL A 6 0.65 -1.67 -0.21
CA VAL A 6 0.12 -2.98 0.14
C VAL A 6 0.06 -3.84 -1.10
N ASP A 7 0.69 -5.00 -1.05
CA ASP A 7 0.68 -5.93 -2.17
C ASP A 7 0.94 -7.31 -1.59
N ASP A 8 0.19 -8.30 -2.00
CA ASP A 8 0.35 -9.65 -1.50
C ASP A 8 1.55 -10.38 -2.12
N GLU A 9 2.15 -9.80 -3.13
CA GLU A 9 3.36 -10.37 -3.72
C GLU A 9 4.57 -9.56 -3.33
N ILE A 10 5.48 -10.19 -2.63
CA ILE A 10 6.66 -9.52 -2.09
C ILE A 10 7.51 -8.83 -3.16
N LEU A 11 7.68 -9.49 -4.28
CA LEU A 11 8.50 -8.91 -5.34
C LEU A 11 7.85 -7.66 -5.92
N MET A 12 6.55 -7.70 -6.10
CA MET A 12 5.85 -6.55 -6.63
C MET A 12 5.80 -5.43 -5.61
N LEU A 13 5.73 -5.79 -4.34
CA LEU A 13 5.72 -4.82 -3.28
C LEU A 13 7.02 -4.02 -3.27
N GLY A 14 8.14 -4.69 -3.47
CA GLY A 14 9.42 -4.00 -3.53
C GLY A 14 9.48 -3.01 -4.66
N ALA A 15 8.96 -3.39 -5.83
CA ALA A 15 8.95 -2.50 -6.97
C ALA A 15 8.02 -1.32 -6.73
N LEU A 16 6.89 -1.56 -6.09
CA LEU A 16 5.94 -0.51 -5.80
C LEU A 16 6.55 0.50 -4.82
N VAL A 17 7.19 0.01 -3.78
CA VAL A 17 7.82 0.88 -2.80
C VAL A 17 8.92 1.71 -3.44
N ALA A 18 9.71 1.11 -4.30
CA ALA A 18 10.76 1.84 -4.99
C ALA A 18 10.19 2.97 -5.84
N ALA A 19 9.09 2.69 -6.52
CA ALA A 19 8.44 3.70 -7.34
C ALA A 19 7.89 4.84 -6.49
N ILE A 20 7.32 4.50 -5.34
CA ILE A 20 6.78 5.51 -4.45
C ILE A 20 7.89 6.39 -3.87
N LYS A 21 8.99 5.77 -3.51
CA LYS A 21 10.10 6.51 -2.94
C LYS A 21 10.73 7.47 -3.92
N ALA A 22 10.52 7.27 -5.19
CA ALA A 22 11.06 8.16 -6.19
C ALA A 22 10.31 9.50 -6.21
N SER A 23 9.16 9.57 -5.58
CA SER A 23 8.40 10.80 -5.56
C SER A 23 8.92 11.73 -4.46
N PRO A 24 9.24 12.96 -4.78
CA PRO A 24 9.75 13.88 -3.77
C PRO A 24 8.70 14.30 -2.75
N ASP A 25 7.44 14.05 -3.03
CA ASP A 25 6.39 14.40 -2.11
C ASP A 25 6.20 13.40 -0.99
N ILE A 26 6.76 12.21 -1.15
CA ILE A 26 6.63 11.16 -0.15
C ILE A 26 7.81 11.21 0.81
N SER A 27 7.52 11.47 2.06
CA SER A 27 8.58 11.53 3.08
C SER A 27 8.81 10.18 3.74
N GLU A 28 7.77 9.36 3.82
CA GLU A 28 7.88 8.03 4.39
C GLU A 28 6.97 7.08 3.66
N VAL A 29 7.41 5.85 3.50
CA VAL A 29 6.55 4.82 2.95
C VAL A 29 6.73 3.55 3.77
N SER A 30 5.63 2.94 4.17
CA SER A 30 5.63 1.68 4.89
C SER A 30 5.03 0.63 3.98
N GLN A 31 5.51 -0.59 4.07
CA GLN A 31 5.03 -1.65 3.18
C GLN A 31 4.39 -2.77 3.98
N PHE A 32 3.37 -3.35 3.42
CA PHE A 32 2.64 -4.43 4.05
C PHE A 32 2.27 -5.46 3.00
N SER A 33 2.33 -6.72 3.36
CA SER A 33 1.87 -7.77 2.47
C SER A 33 0.52 -8.31 2.91
N ASP A 34 -0.04 -7.74 3.95
CA ASP A 34 -1.32 -8.17 4.50
C ASP A 34 -2.20 -6.95 4.72
N CYS A 35 -3.41 -6.99 4.20
CA CYS A 35 -4.33 -5.89 4.35
C CYS A 35 -4.70 -5.60 5.78
N ASP A 36 -4.81 -6.63 6.61
CA ASP A 36 -5.17 -6.42 8.00
C ASP A 36 -4.10 -5.64 8.74
N GLU A 37 -2.84 -5.93 8.44
CA GLU A 37 -1.76 -5.20 9.05
C GLU A 37 -1.75 -3.76 8.59
N ALA A 38 -2.04 -3.54 7.32
CA ALA A 38 -2.10 -2.20 6.78
C ALA A 38 -3.22 -1.41 7.42
N LEU A 39 -4.36 -2.04 7.63
CA LEU A 39 -5.48 -1.37 8.26
C LEU A 39 -5.16 -0.98 9.70
N ASP A 40 -4.48 -1.85 10.42
CA ASP A 40 -4.08 -1.53 11.78
C ASP A 40 -3.14 -0.35 11.81
N PHE A 41 -2.22 -0.31 10.87
CA PHE A 41 -1.27 0.77 10.78
C PHE A 41 -1.99 2.11 10.52
N VAL A 42 -2.93 2.09 9.62
CA VAL A 42 -3.66 3.29 9.26
C VAL A 42 -4.50 3.81 10.42
N LYS A 43 -4.99 2.91 11.26
CA LYS A 43 -5.77 3.32 12.40
C LYS A 43 -4.93 4.04 13.45
N GLU A 44 -3.67 3.71 13.52
CA GLU A 44 -2.80 4.28 14.54
C GLU A 44 -1.86 5.36 14.03
N ASN A 45 -1.78 5.54 12.75
CA ASN A 45 -0.85 6.49 12.16
C ASN A 45 -1.53 7.32 11.10
N ALA A 46 -1.10 8.55 10.97
CA ALA A 46 -1.66 9.41 9.95
C ALA A 46 -1.06 9.03 8.60
N VAL A 47 -1.89 8.56 7.69
CA VAL A 47 -1.44 8.18 6.36
C VAL A 47 -2.13 9.05 5.35
N ASP A 48 -1.36 9.68 4.49
CA ASP A 48 -1.90 10.58 3.48
C ASP A 48 -2.35 9.87 2.23
N VAL A 49 -1.63 8.82 1.85
CA VAL A 49 -1.98 8.10 0.63
C VAL A 49 -1.67 6.62 0.77
N ALA A 50 -2.51 5.79 0.20
CA ALA A 50 -2.33 4.35 0.23
C ALA A 50 -2.28 3.81 -1.18
N PHE A 51 -1.24 3.05 -1.50
CA PHE A 51 -1.11 2.41 -2.80
C PHE A 51 -1.44 0.93 -2.63
N LEU A 52 -2.55 0.53 -3.21
CA LEU A 52 -3.02 -0.83 -3.06
C LEU A 52 -2.98 -1.53 -4.38
N ASP A 53 -2.21 -2.58 -4.47
CA ASP A 53 -2.21 -3.40 -5.65
C ASP A 53 -2.74 -4.75 -5.22
N ILE A 54 -4.04 -4.85 -5.16
CA ILE A 54 -4.66 -6.02 -4.67
C ILE A 54 -5.17 -6.85 -5.80
N ASN A 55 -4.49 -7.92 -6.05
CA ASN A 55 -4.89 -8.81 -7.08
C ASN A 55 -5.49 -10.01 -6.42
N MET A 56 -6.51 -9.80 -5.63
CA MET A 56 -7.07 -10.82 -4.84
C MET A 56 -8.12 -11.55 -5.52
N ARG A 57 -8.02 -12.82 -5.52
CA ARG A 57 -9.03 -13.65 -6.04
C ARG A 57 -10.18 -13.64 -5.12
N GLY A 58 -11.31 -13.60 -5.61
CA GLY A 58 -12.49 -13.63 -4.83
C GLY A 58 -12.97 -12.32 -4.37
N MET A 59 -12.15 -11.33 -4.32
CA MET A 59 -12.56 -10.06 -3.94
C MET A 59 -13.03 -9.28 -5.07
N GLY A 60 -12.60 -9.51 -6.17
CA GLY A 60 -12.93 -8.74 -7.28
C GLY A 60 -12.41 -7.38 -7.11
N GLY A 61 -11.32 -7.07 -7.44
CA GLY A 61 -10.71 -5.81 -7.23
C GLY A 61 -11.52 -4.60 -7.53
N LEU A 62 -12.64 -4.72 -8.18
CA LEU A 62 -13.45 -3.65 -8.47
C LEU A 62 -13.87 -2.92 -7.30
N THR A 63 -14.12 -3.58 -6.21
CA THR A 63 -14.59 -2.95 -5.04
C THR A 63 -13.60 -1.98 -4.53
N LEU A 64 -12.36 -2.22 -4.77
CA LEU A 64 -11.36 -1.35 -4.27
C LEU A 64 -11.01 -0.24 -5.17
N ALA A 65 -11.39 -0.34 -6.37
CA ALA A 65 -11.12 0.69 -7.30
C ALA A 65 -11.87 1.93 -6.99
N GLU A 66 -12.85 1.81 -6.16
CA GLU A 66 -13.57 2.95 -5.80
C GLU A 66 -12.97 3.64 -4.71
#